data_450f284a48287c64316dd1fe3c591cb7
#
_entry.id   450f284a48287c64316dd1fe3c591cb7
#
_cell.length_a   1.000
_cell.length_b   1.000
_cell.length_c   1.000
_cell.angle_alpha   90.00
_cell.angle_beta   90.00
_cell.angle_gamma   90.00
#
_symmetry.space_group_name_H-M   'P 1'
#
loop_
_entity.id
_entity.type
_entity.pdbx_description
1 polymer ?
#
loop_
_entity_poly.entity_id
_entity_poly.type
_entity_poly.pdbx_seq_one_letter_code
_entity_poly.pdbx_strand_id
1 'polypeptide(L)'
;MKKKVVLVQDNKEILDIMDQVLEEEGFDVTASLTTAPIEKIDEIEPDVVVVDDHIKGSKRGSEVIKELKSDPQTETVSAVLTSTSSSLPRQAEDCKADDYIEKPFDIDHMIDVVKKNA
;
A
#
# COMPACT_ATOMS: atom_id res chain seq x y z
N MET A 1 -5.55 -3.86 20.05
CA MET A 1 -6.23 -3.93 18.76
C MET A 1 -5.20 -4.10 17.64
N LYS A 2 -5.56 -4.90 16.63
CA LYS A 2 -4.67 -5.09 15.48
C LYS A 2 -4.67 -3.85 14.60
N LYS A 3 -3.50 -3.48 14.09
CA LYS A 3 -3.39 -2.47 13.05
C LYS A 3 -3.92 -3.03 11.74
N LYS A 4 -4.58 -2.21 10.96
CA LYS A 4 -5.21 -2.61 9.69
C LYS A 4 -4.37 -2.16 8.51
N VAL A 5 -4.13 -3.08 7.58
CA VAL A 5 -3.37 -2.83 6.35
C VAL A 5 -4.23 -3.17 5.14
N VAL A 6 -4.29 -2.28 4.17
CA VAL A 6 -4.86 -2.58 2.86
C VAL A 6 -3.70 -2.78 1.89
N LEU A 7 -3.67 -3.96 1.24
CA LEU A 7 -2.66 -4.29 0.24
C LEU A 7 -3.30 -4.33 -1.14
N VAL A 8 -2.74 -3.59 -2.09
CA VAL A 8 -3.15 -3.66 -3.48
C VAL A 8 -1.92 -3.94 -4.33
N GLN A 9 -1.87 -5.11 -4.96
CA GLN A 9 -0.76 -5.56 -5.79
C GLN A 9 -1.30 -6.18 -7.07
N ASP A 10 -0.56 -6.10 -8.16
CA ASP A 10 -0.96 -6.67 -9.45
C ASP A 10 -0.58 -8.15 -9.62
N ASN A 11 0.26 -8.66 -8.77
CA ASN A 11 0.75 -10.03 -8.81
C ASN A 11 0.23 -10.82 -7.62
N LYS A 12 -0.57 -11.87 -7.91
CA LYS A 12 -1.21 -12.66 -6.86
C LYS A 12 -0.21 -13.36 -5.95
N GLU A 13 0.89 -13.86 -6.49
CA GLU A 13 1.89 -14.56 -5.68
C GLU A 13 2.53 -13.62 -4.66
N ILE A 14 2.88 -12.42 -5.09
CA ILE A 14 3.45 -11.40 -4.22
C ILE A 14 2.42 -10.96 -3.18
N LEU A 15 1.19 -10.75 -3.62
CA LEU A 15 0.09 -10.36 -2.72
C LEU A 15 -0.11 -11.39 -1.62
N ASP A 16 -0.15 -12.68 -1.98
CA ASP A 16 -0.36 -13.75 -1.02
C ASP A 16 0.78 -13.84 0.00
N ILE A 17 2.02 -13.64 -0.46
CA ILE A 17 3.19 -13.65 0.44
C ILE A 17 3.12 -12.47 1.41
N MET A 18 2.84 -11.28 0.92
CA MET A 18 2.73 -10.10 1.77
C MET A 18 1.62 -10.25 2.79
N ASP A 19 0.46 -10.74 2.35
CA ASP A 19 -0.70 -10.97 3.21
C ASP A 19 -0.35 -11.93 4.34
N GLN A 20 0.20 -13.10 4.03
CA GLN A 20 0.56 -14.10 5.01
C GLN A 20 1.59 -13.56 6.01
N VAL A 21 2.64 -12.95 5.52
CA VAL A 21 3.71 -12.43 6.37
C VAL A 21 3.20 -11.35 7.32
N LEU A 22 2.38 -10.43 6.81
CA LEU A 22 1.84 -9.35 7.65
C LEU A 22 0.82 -9.85 8.65
N GLU A 23 0.02 -10.86 8.30
CA GLU A 23 -0.89 -11.50 9.26
C GLU A 23 -0.10 -12.17 10.39
N GLU A 24 1.01 -12.83 10.07
CA GLU A 24 1.89 -13.44 11.06
C GLU A 24 2.50 -12.39 12.00
N GLU A 25 2.69 -11.17 11.51
CA GLU A 25 3.21 -10.05 12.32
C GLU A 25 2.11 -9.37 13.14
N GLY A 26 0.88 -9.84 13.06
CA GLY A 26 -0.22 -9.35 13.88
C GLY A 26 -1.09 -8.28 13.24
N PHE A 27 -0.96 -8.06 11.93
CA PHE A 27 -1.82 -7.10 11.22
C PHE A 27 -3.13 -7.75 10.79
N ASP A 28 -4.17 -6.94 10.70
CA ASP A 28 -5.44 -7.29 10.07
C ASP A 28 -5.34 -6.82 8.62
N VAL A 29 -5.22 -7.76 7.68
CA VAL A 29 -4.90 -7.47 6.29
C VAL A 29 -6.11 -7.61 5.37
N THR A 30 -6.35 -6.60 4.54
CA THR A 30 -7.29 -6.68 3.43
C THR A 30 -6.45 -6.65 2.14
N ALA A 31 -6.39 -7.77 1.44
CA ALA A 31 -5.56 -7.93 0.25
C ALA A 31 -6.41 -7.97 -1.00
N SER A 32 -5.97 -7.28 -2.06
CA SER A 32 -6.73 -7.22 -3.31
C SER A 32 -5.80 -7.04 -4.50
N LEU A 33 -6.23 -7.59 -5.64
CA LEU A 33 -5.58 -7.35 -6.93
C LEU A 33 -6.09 -6.08 -7.62
N THR A 34 -7.10 -5.45 -7.03
CA THR A 34 -7.74 -4.24 -7.58
C THR A 34 -7.83 -3.14 -6.55
N THR A 35 -8.23 -1.96 -6.96
CA THR A 35 -8.42 -0.82 -6.07
C THR A 35 -9.75 -0.84 -5.29
N ALA A 36 -10.54 -1.91 -5.41
CA ALA A 36 -11.84 -1.99 -4.74
C ALA A 36 -11.80 -1.66 -3.24
N PRO A 37 -10.82 -2.17 -2.44
CA PRO A 37 -10.75 -1.80 -1.02
C PRO A 37 -10.49 -0.32 -0.79
N ILE A 38 -9.83 0.36 -1.71
CA ILE A 38 -9.55 1.79 -1.58
C ILE A 38 -10.87 2.58 -1.67
N GLU A 39 -11.81 2.12 -2.48
CA GLU A 39 -13.13 2.75 -2.59
C GLU A 39 -13.94 2.61 -1.31
N LYS A 40 -13.60 1.64 -0.46
CA LYS A 40 -14.26 1.38 0.82
C LYS A 40 -13.40 1.78 2.01
N ILE A 41 -12.46 2.67 1.81
CA ILE A 41 -11.51 3.06 2.84
C ILE A 41 -12.19 3.60 4.09
N ASP A 42 -13.32 4.30 3.94
CA ASP A 42 -14.09 4.83 5.05
C ASP A 42 -14.66 3.73 5.94
N GLU A 43 -15.01 2.58 5.35
CA GLU A 43 -15.54 1.43 6.08
C GLU A 43 -14.42 0.63 6.73
N ILE A 44 -13.29 0.47 6.03
CA ILE A 44 -12.17 -0.34 6.50
C ILE A 44 -11.39 0.39 7.59
N GLU A 45 -11.21 1.70 7.43
CA GLU A 45 -10.43 2.54 8.34
C GLU A 45 -9.01 2.00 8.56
N PRO A 46 -8.22 1.82 7.49
CA PRO A 46 -6.88 1.25 7.62
C PRO A 46 -5.91 2.23 8.27
N ASP A 47 -4.90 1.70 8.92
CA ASP A 47 -3.78 2.49 9.44
C ASP A 47 -2.77 2.80 8.35
N VAL A 48 -2.62 1.87 7.40
CA VAL A 48 -1.70 2.03 6.27
C VAL A 48 -2.27 1.34 5.04
N VAL A 49 -2.04 1.94 3.87
CA VAL A 49 -2.33 1.31 2.58
C VAL A 49 -1.01 1.11 1.84
N VAL A 50 -0.84 -0.05 1.24
CA VAL A 50 0.34 -0.38 0.44
C VAL A 50 -0.17 -0.66 -0.97
N VAL A 51 0.18 0.21 -1.90
CA VAL A 51 -0.39 0.19 -3.26
C VAL A 51 0.73 0.07 -4.28
N ASP A 52 0.64 -0.94 -5.15
CA ASP A 52 1.56 -1.09 -6.26
C ASP A 52 1.24 -0.04 -7.34
N ASP A 53 2.27 0.50 -7.97
CA ASP A 53 2.07 1.50 -9.03
C ASP A 53 1.41 0.89 -10.26
N HIS A 54 1.57 -0.42 -10.45
CA HIS A 54 1.01 -1.14 -11.59
C HIS A 54 -0.22 -1.96 -11.15
N ILE A 55 -1.40 -1.46 -11.46
CA ILE A 55 -2.65 -2.12 -11.10
C ILE A 55 -3.48 -2.34 -12.38
N LYS A 56 -3.81 -3.61 -12.66
CA LYS A 56 -4.56 -3.97 -13.87
C LYS A 56 -5.93 -3.30 -13.92
N GLY A 57 -6.24 -2.74 -15.07
CA GLY A 57 -7.57 -2.18 -15.35
C GLY A 57 -7.94 -0.96 -14.54
N SER A 58 -6.96 -0.28 -13.95
CA SER A 58 -7.21 0.82 -13.05
C SER A 58 -6.19 1.94 -13.23
N LYS A 59 -6.36 3.01 -12.46
CA LYS A 59 -5.39 4.08 -12.36
C LYS A 59 -4.08 3.53 -11.79
N ARG A 60 -2.99 4.26 -12.02
CA ARG A 60 -1.72 3.92 -11.39
C ARG A 60 -1.82 4.09 -9.87
N GLY A 61 -1.05 3.29 -9.14
CA GLY A 61 -1.02 3.38 -7.68
C GLY A 61 -0.63 4.77 -7.19
N SER A 62 0.30 5.43 -7.88
CA SER A 62 0.70 6.79 -7.56
C SER A 62 -0.48 7.77 -7.66
N GLU A 63 -1.36 7.60 -8.65
CA GLU A 63 -2.56 8.43 -8.79
C GLU A 63 -3.55 8.18 -7.64
N VAL A 64 -3.72 6.92 -7.26
CA VAL A 64 -4.59 6.53 -6.14
C VAL A 64 -4.10 7.18 -4.85
N ILE A 65 -2.79 7.12 -4.58
CA ILE A 65 -2.19 7.71 -3.38
C ILE A 65 -2.37 9.23 -3.41
N LYS A 66 -2.15 9.84 -4.56
CA LYS A 66 -2.32 11.29 -4.71
C LYS A 66 -3.75 11.72 -4.37
N GLU A 67 -4.74 10.96 -4.81
CA GLU A 67 -6.14 11.22 -4.49
C GLU A 67 -6.40 11.09 -2.99
N LEU A 68 -5.86 10.04 -2.35
CA LEU A 68 -6.00 9.85 -0.91
C LEU A 68 -5.40 11.01 -0.12
N LYS A 69 -4.23 11.47 -0.54
CA LYS A 69 -3.52 12.55 0.17
C LYS A 69 -4.11 13.93 -0.11
N SER A 70 -4.96 14.06 -1.12
CA SER A 70 -5.63 15.31 -1.47
C SER A 70 -7.00 15.45 -0.81
N ASP A 71 -7.52 14.38 -0.21
CA ASP A 71 -8.83 14.37 0.44
C ASP A 71 -8.64 14.53 1.96
N PRO A 72 -9.22 15.58 2.58
CA PRO A 72 -9.09 15.79 4.02
C PRO A 72 -9.56 14.60 4.87
N GLN A 73 -10.48 13.78 4.35
CA GLN A 73 -10.99 12.62 5.09
C GLN A 73 -10.02 11.44 5.10
N THR A 74 -9.11 11.37 4.12
CA THR A 74 -8.20 10.23 3.96
C THR A 74 -6.73 10.60 4.04
N GLU A 75 -6.39 11.87 4.08
CA GLU A 75 -4.98 12.31 4.04
C GLU A 75 -4.15 11.82 5.22
N THR A 76 -4.79 11.45 6.33
CA THR A 76 -4.09 10.95 7.52
C THR A 76 -3.75 9.47 7.44
N VAL A 77 -4.32 8.75 6.48
CA VAL A 77 -3.98 7.34 6.25
C VAL A 77 -2.58 7.27 5.66
N SER A 78 -1.69 6.49 6.27
CA SER A 78 -0.34 6.31 5.74
C SER A 78 -0.40 5.56 4.41
N ALA A 79 0.33 6.03 3.42
CA ALA A 79 0.33 5.44 2.09
C ALA A 79 1.75 5.08 1.66
N VAL A 80 1.93 3.83 1.24
CA VAL A 80 3.20 3.29 0.80
C VAL A 80 3.09 2.85 -0.66
N LEU A 81 3.98 3.33 -1.51
CA LEU A 81 4.01 2.99 -2.93
C LEU A 81 5.02 1.87 -3.18
N THR A 82 4.62 0.85 -3.93
CA THR A 82 5.55 -0.20 -4.36
C THR A 82 5.71 -0.17 -5.88
N SER A 83 6.92 -0.40 -6.38
CA SER A 83 7.18 -0.40 -7.81
C SER A 83 8.55 -1.01 -8.12
N THR A 84 8.72 -1.47 -9.37
CA THR A 84 10.01 -1.89 -9.90
C THR A 84 10.77 -0.74 -10.56
N SER A 85 10.15 0.43 -10.64
CA SER A 85 10.73 1.60 -11.34
C SER A 85 11.97 2.16 -10.60
N SER A 86 12.98 2.51 -11.35
CA SER A 86 14.15 3.22 -10.82
C SER A 86 13.81 4.65 -10.38
N SER A 87 12.66 5.16 -10.80
CA SER A 87 12.17 6.49 -10.43
C SER A 87 11.28 6.47 -9.19
N LEU A 88 11.21 5.34 -8.49
CA LEU A 88 10.29 5.18 -7.37
C LEU A 88 10.40 6.25 -6.28
N PRO A 89 11.60 6.64 -5.82
CA PRO A 89 11.68 7.70 -4.81
C PRO A 89 11.03 9.01 -5.25
N ARG A 90 11.22 9.37 -6.51
CA ARG A 90 10.63 10.58 -7.07
C ARG A 90 9.12 10.45 -7.24
N GLN A 91 8.65 9.28 -7.70
CA GLN A 91 7.23 9.00 -7.84
C GLN A 91 6.52 9.08 -6.50
N ALA A 92 7.12 8.52 -5.45
CA ALA A 92 6.57 8.58 -4.10
C ALA A 92 6.48 10.02 -3.60
N GLU A 93 7.50 10.83 -3.85
CA GLU A 93 7.50 12.24 -3.48
C GLU A 93 6.41 13.01 -4.24
N ASP A 94 6.30 12.79 -5.54
CA ASP A 94 5.33 13.48 -6.39
C ASP A 94 3.89 13.19 -6.00
N CYS A 95 3.58 11.98 -5.56
CA CYS A 95 2.24 11.60 -5.14
C CYS A 95 2.01 11.79 -3.63
N LYS A 96 3.01 12.27 -2.91
CA LYS A 96 2.97 12.50 -1.46
C LYS A 96 2.79 11.22 -0.64
N ALA A 97 3.32 10.10 -1.13
CA ALA A 97 3.35 8.87 -0.37
C ALA A 97 4.22 9.06 0.86
N ASP A 98 3.85 8.40 1.95
CA ASP A 98 4.62 8.48 3.19
C ASP A 98 5.91 7.68 3.13
N ASP A 99 5.93 6.64 2.30
CA ASP A 99 7.09 5.79 2.12
C ASP A 99 6.96 5.01 0.82
N TYR A 100 7.98 4.22 0.50
CA TYR A 100 7.97 3.39 -0.70
C TYR A 100 8.78 2.10 -0.47
N ILE A 101 8.50 1.08 -1.29
CA ILE A 101 9.20 -0.20 -1.26
C ILE A 101 9.59 -0.57 -2.69
N GLU A 102 10.87 -0.69 -2.96
CA GLU A 102 11.38 -1.14 -4.26
C GLU A 102 11.17 -2.64 -4.44
N LYS A 103 10.72 -3.03 -5.62
CA LYS A 103 10.62 -4.45 -5.98
C LYS A 103 11.79 -4.83 -6.89
N PRO A 104 12.38 -6.00 -6.73
CA PRO A 104 12.08 -7.02 -5.71
C PRO A 104 12.50 -6.54 -4.33
N PHE A 105 11.72 -6.88 -3.32
CA PHE A 105 12.01 -6.43 -1.95
C PHE A 105 12.39 -7.60 -1.04
N ASP A 106 13.11 -7.27 0.02
CA ASP A 106 13.38 -8.15 1.14
C ASP A 106 12.14 -8.16 2.03
N ILE A 107 11.69 -9.35 2.44
CA ILE A 107 10.50 -9.49 3.29
C ILE A 107 10.65 -8.71 4.59
N ASP A 108 11.82 -8.78 5.22
CA ASP A 108 12.07 -8.06 6.47
C ASP A 108 12.00 -6.55 6.27
N HIS A 109 12.51 -6.06 5.14
CA HIS A 109 12.43 -4.63 4.81
C HIS A 109 10.97 -4.20 4.62
N MET A 110 10.18 -5.00 3.92
CA MET A 110 8.76 -4.72 3.71
C MET A 110 8.01 -4.64 5.04
N ILE A 111 8.25 -5.61 5.94
CA ILE A 111 7.64 -5.61 7.27
C ILE A 111 8.02 -4.34 8.04
N ASP A 112 9.29 -3.96 8.01
CA ASP A 112 9.76 -2.78 8.71
C ASP A 112 9.09 -1.50 8.20
N VAL A 113 8.95 -1.37 6.89
CA VAL A 113 8.30 -0.20 6.28
C VAL A 113 6.83 -0.13 6.69
N VAL A 114 6.12 -1.26 6.65
CA VAL A 114 4.71 -1.29 7.04
C VAL A 114 4.55 -0.95 8.53
N LYS A 115 5.38 -1.53 9.40
CA LYS A 115 5.33 -1.24 10.84
C LYS A 115 5.62 0.22 11.15
N LYS A 116 6.58 0.80 10.46
CA LYS A 116 6.97 2.20 10.64
C LYS A 116 5.81 3.15 10.30
N ASN A 117 5.00 2.79 9.32
CA ASN A 117 3.94 3.64 8.79
C ASN A 117 2.54 3.30 9.35
N ALA A 118 2.42 2.24 10.09
CA ALA A 118 1.13 1.82 10.65
C ALA A 118 0.75 2.49 11.97
#